data_5d6a06f8ab5ccd818addfc071fe71992
#
_entry.id   5d6a06f8ab5ccd818addfc071fe71992
#
_cell.length_a   1.000
_cell.length_b   1.000
_cell.length_c   1.000
_cell.angle_alpha   90.00
_cell.angle_beta   90.00
_cell.angle_gamma   90.00
#
_symmetry.space_group_name_H-M   'P 1'
#
loop_
_entity.id
_entity.type
_entity.pdbx_description
1 polymer ?
#
loop_
_entity_poly.entity_id
_entity_poly.type
_entity_poly.pdbx_seq_one_letter_code
_entity_poly.pdbx_strand_id
1 'polypeptide(L)'
;MRHRLLFILSAIMLFAACETYDCTLYNYVGMYGAFYREGAAVSLNDTLTITTGKAGMVLLNSSVGTSKFNLPLSYWQEEDTLVLSVKGNGYFLRDTVWVAKTNLVHYEAPDCPSTLFHTIQEVRSTHEFIKDITIIRSSVNYEKTDNLQIYLLTASD
;
A
#
# COMPACT_ATOMS: atom_id res chain seq x y z
N MET A 1 1.59 -2.03 63.43
CA MET A 1 1.54 -3.05 62.35
C MET A 1 0.60 -2.65 61.21
N ARG A 2 -0.63 -2.19 61.42
CA ARG A 2 -1.60 -1.82 60.37
C ARG A 2 -1.09 -0.78 59.36
N HIS A 3 -0.35 0.24 59.77
CA HIS A 3 0.17 1.27 58.86
C HIS A 3 1.34 0.75 57.99
N ARG A 4 2.18 -0.16 58.48
CA ARG A 4 3.24 -0.78 57.67
C ARG A 4 2.68 -1.70 56.59
N LEU A 5 1.56 -2.39 56.89
CA LEU A 5 0.88 -3.24 55.93
C LEU A 5 0.23 -2.42 54.79
N LEU A 6 -0.35 -1.27 55.11
CA LEU A 6 -0.92 -0.33 54.12
C LEU A 6 0.13 0.28 53.18
N PHE A 7 1.33 0.60 53.70
CA PHE A 7 2.44 1.08 52.88
C PHE A 7 2.97 0.02 51.91
N ILE A 8 3.04 -1.25 52.36
CA ILE A 8 3.49 -2.34 51.50
C ILE A 8 2.44 -2.62 50.41
N LEU A 9 1.16 -2.59 50.74
CA LEU A 9 0.08 -2.79 49.77
C LEU A 9 0.01 -1.68 48.73
N SER A 10 0.25 -0.41 49.14
CA SER A 10 0.34 0.75 48.25
C SER A 10 1.56 0.67 47.33
N ALA A 11 2.71 0.22 47.82
CA ALA A 11 3.91 0.04 47.00
C ALA A 11 3.76 -1.05 45.94
N ILE A 12 3.05 -2.13 46.25
CA ILE A 12 2.79 -3.24 45.30
C ILE A 12 1.86 -2.77 44.14
N MET A 13 0.90 -1.90 44.42
CA MET A 13 0.01 -1.35 43.36
C MET A 13 0.74 -0.44 42.37
N LEU A 14 1.86 0.15 42.73
CA LEU A 14 2.64 1.00 41.82
C LEU A 14 3.48 0.23 40.78
N PHE A 15 3.67 -1.07 40.97
CA PHE A 15 4.41 -1.92 40.03
C PHE A 15 3.52 -2.61 38.98
N ALA A 16 2.22 -2.49 39.06
CA ALA A 16 1.28 -3.16 38.15
C ALA A 16 0.92 -2.32 36.90
N ALA A 17 1.53 -1.14 36.69
CA ALA A 17 1.16 -0.20 35.63
C ALA A 17 2.15 -0.16 34.46
N CYS A 18 2.87 -1.23 34.19
CA CYS A 18 3.66 -1.32 32.97
C CYS A 18 2.92 -2.22 31.97
N GLU A 19 1.91 -1.66 31.29
CA GLU A 19 1.40 -2.30 30.07
C GLU A 19 2.44 -2.04 28.97
N THR A 20 3.23 -3.05 28.63
CA THR A 20 4.04 -3.03 27.42
C THR A 20 3.08 -3.22 26.24
N TYR A 21 2.88 -2.15 25.49
CA TYR A 21 2.14 -2.25 24.23
C TYR A 21 2.94 -3.12 23.25
N ASP A 22 2.32 -4.21 22.81
CA ASP A 22 2.94 -5.06 21.78
C ASP A 22 2.82 -4.32 20.43
N CYS A 23 3.92 -3.67 20.03
CA CYS A 23 4.03 -3.02 18.73
C CYS A 23 4.03 -4.09 17.63
N THR A 24 2.88 -4.62 17.29
CA THR A 24 2.73 -5.70 16.33
C THR A 24 3.27 -5.29 14.96
N LEU A 25 4.41 -5.83 14.61
CA LEU A 25 5.17 -5.61 13.38
C LEU A 25 4.47 -6.10 12.08
N TYR A 26 3.21 -6.50 12.17
CA TYR A 26 2.47 -7.09 11.04
C TYR A 26 1.58 -6.11 10.29
N ASN A 27 1.65 -4.84 10.63
CA ASN A 27 0.86 -3.82 9.98
C ASN A 27 1.61 -3.27 8.76
N TYR A 28 1.37 -3.89 7.61
CA TYR A 28 1.90 -3.44 6.33
C TYR A 28 0.99 -2.37 5.74
N VAL A 29 1.56 -1.21 5.43
CA VAL A 29 0.89 -0.13 4.69
C VAL A 29 1.26 -0.25 3.23
N GLY A 30 0.26 -0.50 2.39
CA GLY A 30 0.46 -0.62 0.95
C GLY A 30 -0.76 -0.18 0.17
N MET A 31 -0.51 0.34 -1.02
CA MET A 31 -1.53 0.70 -1.98
C MET A 31 -1.99 -0.55 -2.74
N TYR A 32 -3.29 -0.82 -2.70
CA TYR A 32 -3.92 -1.94 -3.40
C TYR A 32 -4.52 -1.46 -4.72
N GLY A 33 -4.22 -2.17 -5.80
CA GLY A 33 -4.82 -1.95 -7.11
C GLY A 33 -5.43 -3.23 -7.66
N ALA A 34 -6.56 -3.10 -8.38
CA ALA A 34 -7.23 -4.20 -9.04
C ALA A 34 -7.47 -3.87 -10.51
N PHE A 35 -7.36 -4.87 -11.39
CA PHE A 35 -7.57 -4.71 -12.83
C PHE A 35 -9.01 -4.99 -13.24
N TYR A 36 -9.50 -4.14 -14.14
CA TYR A 36 -10.85 -4.19 -14.69
C TYR A 36 -10.84 -4.09 -16.21
N ARG A 37 -11.81 -4.74 -16.85
CA ARG A 37 -12.09 -4.59 -18.29
C ARG A 37 -13.59 -4.64 -18.48
N GLU A 38 -14.14 -3.69 -19.24
CA GLU A 38 -15.59 -3.58 -19.50
C GLU A 38 -16.45 -3.62 -18.21
N GLY A 39 -15.94 -3.02 -17.12
CA GLY A 39 -16.63 -2.95 -15.83
C GLY A 39 -16.51 -4.21 -14.95
N ALA A 40 -15.90 -5.28 -15.44
CA ALA A 40 -15.65 -6.50 -14.66
C ALA A 40 -14.20 -6.61 -14.19
N ALA A 41 -14.00 -7.17 -12.99
CA ALA A 41 -12.67 -7.51 -12.50
C ALA A 41 -12.05 -8.61 -13.38
N VAL A 42 -10.78 -8.43 -13.76
CA VAL A 42 -10.07 -9.37 -14.64
C VAL A 42 -8.71 -9.74 -14.07
N SER A 43 -8.21 -10.89 -14.48
CA SER A 43 -6.82 -11.29 -14.26
C SER A 43 -6.01 -11.08 -15.53
N LEU A 44 -4.82 -10.48 -15.38
CA LEU A 44 -3.82 -10.41 -16.45
C LEU A 44 -3.19 -11.80 -16.62
N ASN A 45 -3.49 -12.48 -17.73
CA ASN A 45 -2.90 -13.79 -18.05
C ASN A 45 -1.43 -13.66 -18.50
N ASP A 46 -1.03 -12.47 -18.89
CA ASP A 46 0.34 -12.13 -19.27
C ASP A 46 1.21 -11.86 -18.04
N THR A 47 2.52 -11.81 -18.28
CA THR A 47 3.49 -11.57 -17.21
C THR A 47 3.53 -10.08 -16.86
N LEU A 48 3.13 -9.72 -15.65
CA LEU A 48 3.19 -8.37 -15.11
C LEU A 48 4.46 -8.18 -14.26
N THR A 49 5.18 -7.11 -14.53
CA THR A 49 6.28 -6.61 -13.69
C THR A 49 6.02 -5.15 -13.35
N ILE A 50 6.17 -4.79 -12.08
CA ILE A 50 6.02 -3.41 -11.62
C ILE A 50 7.34 -2.97 -10.99
N THR A 51 7.86 -1.84 -11.44
CA THR A 51 9.10 -1.25 -10.92
C THR A 51 8.86 0.20 -10.50
N THR A 52 9.73 0.74 -9.65
CA THR A 52 9.82 2.18 -9.42
C THR A 52 10.44 2.89 -10.63
N GLY A 53 10.00 4.13 -10.91
CA GLY A 53 10.44 4.86 -12.12
C GLY A 53 11.95 5.08 -12.20
N LYS A 54 12.51 5.92 -11.33
CA LYS A 54 13.93 6.31 -11.41
C LYS A 54 14.91 5.23 -10.94
N ALA A 55 14.58 4.51 -9.89
CA ALA A 55 15.49 3.52 -9.31
C ALA A 55 15.40 2.15 -9.99
N GLY A 56 14.37 1.89 -10.78
CA GLY A 56 14.14 0.59 -11.41
C GLY A 56 13.97 -0.57 -10.41
N MET A 57 13.70 -0.25 -9.13
CA MET A 57 13.52 -1.26 -8.09
C MET A 57 12.27 -2.07 -8.39
N VAL A 58 12.40 -3.39 -8.39
CA VAL A 58 11.29 -4.30 -8.67
C VAL A 58 10.40 -4.41 -7.44
N LEU A 59 9.14 -4.01 -7.58
CA LEU A 59 8.10 -4.12 -6.55
C LEU A 59 7.24 -5.38 -6.72
N LEU A 60 6.95 -5.75 -7.97
CA LEU A 60 6.28 -6.99 -8.36
C LEU A 60 7.07 -7.61 -9.51
N ASN A 61 7.49 -8.85 -9.36
CA ASN A 61 8.33 -9.51 -10.34
C ASN A 61 7.60 -10.62 -11.10
N SER A 62 7.45 -10.44 -12.41
CA SER A 62 7.03 -11.49 -13.37
C SER A 62 5.81 -12.29 -12.90
N SER A 63 4.80 -11.61 -12.38
CA SER A 63 3.57 -12.24 -11.89
C SER A 63 2.61 -12.54 -13.04
N VAL A 64 2.05 -13.76 -13.07
CA VAL A 64 1.08 -14.22 -14.07
C VAL A 64 -0.27 -14.48 -13.40
N GLY A 65 -1.37 -14.21 -14.09
CA GLY A 65 -2.71 -14.36 -13.54
C GLY A 65 -3.04 -13.30 -12.47
N THR A 66 -2.41 -12.15 -12.56
CA THR A 66 -2.55 -11.07 -11.57
C THR A 66 -3.86 -10.34 -11.76
N SER A 67 -4.76 -10.42 -10.78
CA SER A 67 -5.99 -9.63 -10.72
C SER A 67 -5.88 -8.42 -9.82
N LYS A 68 -5.01 -8.50 -8.80
CA LYS A 68 -4.76 -7.46 -7.80
C LYS A 68 -3.28 -7.43 -7.45
N PHE A 69 -2.83 -6.26 -7.00
CA PHE A 69 -1.49 -6.10 -6.47
C PHE A 69 -1.51 -5.24 -5.22
N ASN A 70 -0.43 -5.31 -4.44
CA ASN A 70 -0.18 -4.50 -3.27
C ASN A 70 1.25 -3.98 -3.34
N LEU A 71 1.42 -2.66 -3.31
CA LEU A 71 2.71 -2.00 -3.46
C LEU A 71 3.00 -1.04 -2.32
N PRO A 72 4.23 -1.03 -1.80
CA PRO A 72 4.67 0.03 -0.90
C PRO A 72 4.72 1.36 -1.64
N LEU A 73 4.37 2.45 -0.97
CA LEU A 73 4.62 3.81 -1.43
C LEU A 73 5.86 4.39 -0.75
N SER A 74 6.52 5.34 -1.40
CA SER A 74 7.73 5.95 -0.86
C SER A 74 7.44 6.78 0.39
N TYR A 75 8.43 6.82 1.31
CA TYR A 75 8.31 7.59 2.55
C TYR A 75 8.50 9.09 2.36
N TRP A 76 9.31 9.50 1.37
CA TRP A 76 9.81 10.87 1.30
C TRP A 76 9.28 11.65 0.10
N GLN A 77 8.69 10.96 -0.89
CA GLN A 77 8.23 11.61 -2.11
C GLN A 77 6.74 11.95 -2.00
N GLU A 78 6.35 13.08 -2.56
CA GLU A 78 4.95 13.48 -2.71
C GLU A 78 4.30 12.86 -3.95
N GLU A 79 5.13 12.34 -4.88
CA GLU A 79 4.68 11.62 -6.06
C GLU A 79 5.55 10.38 -6.28
N ASP A 80 4.94 9.22 -6.34
CA ASP A 80 5.56 7.97 -6.74
C ASP A 80 5.38 7.74 -8.23
N THR A 81 6.45 7.30 -8.89
CA THR A 81 6.42 6.85 -10.29
C THR A 81 6.54 5.34 -10.33
N LEU A 82 5.55 4.68 -10.91
CA LEU A 82 5.49 3.23 -11.08
C LEU A 82 5.51 2.91 -12.57
N VAL A 83 6.32 1.94 -12.98
CA VAL A 83 6.35 1.44 -14.35
C VAL A 83 5.74 0.04 -14.36
N LEU A 84 4.58 -0.08 -14.99
CA LEU A 84 3.88 -1.34 -15.19
C LEU A 84 4.26 -1.89 -16.56
N SER A 85 4.85 -3.07 -16.59
CA SER A 85 5.29 -3.73 -17.82
C SER A 85 4.55 -5.06 -17.97
N VAL A 86 3.87 -5.22 -19.10
CA VAL A 86 3.13 -6.44 -19.45
C VAL A 86 3.82 -7.11 -20.63
N LYS A 87 4.21 -8.36 -20.45
CA LYS A 87 4.85 -9.18 -21.49
C LYS A 87 3.94 -10.36 -21.83
N GLY A 88 3.41 -10.35 -23.04
CA GLY A 88 2.63 -11.41 -23.63
C GLY A 88 3.41 -12.20 -24.70
N ASN A 89 2.69 -13.03 -25.46
CA ASN A 89 3.26 -13.79 -26.54
C ASN A 89 3.45 -12.90 -27.78
N GLY A 90 4.69 -12.44 -27.99
CA GLY A 90 5.05 -11.62 -29.14
C GLY A 90 4.81 -10.10 -28.98
N TYR A 91 4.43 -9.62 -27.79
CA TYR A 91 4.30 -8.20 -27.51
C TYR A 91 4.81 -7.82 -26.12
N PHE A 92 5.12 -6.54 -25.97
CA PHE A 92 5.55 -5.93 -24.72
C PHE A 92 4.94 -4.53 -24.63
N LEU A 93 4.16 -4.28 -23.59
CA LEU A 93 3.50 -3.00 -23.32
C LEU A 93 4.00 -2.42 -22.00
N ARG A 94 4.04 -1.10 -21.92
CA ARG A 94 4.55 -0.41 -20.73
C ARG A 94 3.78 0.86 -20.45
N ASP A 95 3.13 0.94 -19.30
CA ASP A 95 2.59 2.17 -18.80
C ASP A 95 3.40 2.71 -17.63
N THR A 96 3.53 4.03 -17.60
CA THR A 96 4.02 4.75 -16.43
C THR A 96 2.83 5.32 -15.69
N VAL A 97 2.76 5.05 -14.38
CA VAL A 97 1.72 5.53 -13.49
C VAL A 97 2.37 6.45 -12.46
N TRP A 98 1.84 7.65 -12.32
CA TRP A 98 2.22 8.63 -11.30
C TRP A 98 1.14 8.69 -10.25
N VAL A 99 1.55 8.56 -8.99
CA VAL A 99 0.67 8.58 -7.82
C VAL A 99 1.07 9.75 -6.93
N ALA A 100 0.34 10.85 -7.05
CA ALA A 100 0.52 12.00 -6.16
C ALA A 100 -0.18 11.73 -4.83
N LYS A 101 0.52 12.03 -3.72
CA LYS A 101 0.05 11.71 -2.38
C LYS A 101 0.59 12.66 -1.32
N THR A 102 -0.08 12.69 -0.17
CA THR A 102 0.45 13.25 1.07
C THR A 102 0.83 12.13 2.04
N ASN A 103 1.81 12.40 2.88
CA ASN A 103 2.33 11.45 3.86
C ASN A 103 1.97 11.92 5.27
N LEU A 104 1.46 11.01 6.10
CA LEU A 104 1.12 11.27 7.49
C LEU A 104 1.84 10.28 8.39
N VAL A 105 2.65 10.81 9.31
CA VAL A 105 3.29 9.98 10.34
C VAL A 105 2.24 9.46 11.31
N HIS A 106 2.19 8.15 11.50
CA HIS A 106 1.28 7.48 12.41
C HIS A 106 2.07 6.71 13.49
N TYR A 107 1.61 6.81 14.73
CA TYR A 107 2.11 6.06 15.87
C TYR A 107 0.96 5.26 16.47
N GLU A 108 1.14 3.97 16.65
CA GLU A 108 0.15 3.12 17.35
C GLU A 108 0.16 3.37 18.86
N ALA A 109 1.36 3.57 19.42
CA ALA A 109 1.59 3.95 20.80
C ALA A 109 2.87 4.79 20.89
N PRO A 110 3.07 5.55 21.99
CA PRO A 110 4.26 6.40 22.16
C PRO A 110 5.58 5.64 22.04
N ASP A 111 5.61 4.38 22.44
CA ASP A 111 6.81 3.53 22.45
C ASP A 111 6.98 2.71 21.16
N CYS A 112 6.02 2.81 20.21
CA CYS A 112 6.08 2.08 18.94
C CYS A 112 6.81 2.87 17.85
N PRO A 113 7.54 2.19 16.94
CA PRO A 113 8.07 2.83 15.75
C PRO A 113 6.97 3.49 14.94
N SER A 114 7.27 4.66 14.40
CA SER A 114 6.33 5.34 13.51
C SER A 114 6.20 4.61 12.19
N THR A 115 4.99 4.65 11.63
CA THR A 115 4.71 4.21 10.27
C THR A 115 4.17 5.38 9.45
N LEU A 116 4.18 5.27 8.13
CA LEU A 116 3.59 6.30 7.26
C LEU A 116 2.30 5.79 6.64
N PHE A 117 1.23 6.54 6.89
CA PHE A 117 0.01 6.47 6.12
C PHE A 117 0.09 7.44 4.96
N HIS A 118 -0.64 7.17 3.89
CA HIS A 118 -0.67 8.05 2.74
C HIS A 118 -2.10 8.39 2.37
N THR A 119 -2.28 9.55 1.74
CA THR A 119 -3.55 9.92 1.12
C THR A 119 -3.28 10.21 -0.35
N ILE A 120 -3.80 9.36 -1.24
CA ILE A 120 -3.70 9.54 -2.69
C ILE A 120 -4.52 10.76 -3.08
N GLN A 121 -3.90 11.68 -3.81
CA GLN A 121 -4.51 12.93 -4.30
C GLN A 121 -4.91 12.81 -5.76
N GLU A 122 -4.02 12.25 -6.57
CA GLU A 122 -4.19 12.12 -8.01
C GLU A 122 -3.44 10.89 -8.52
N VAL A 123 -3.96 10.27 -9.57
CA VAL A 123 -3.28 9.21 -10.30
C VAL A 123 -3.39 9.48 -11.80
N ARG A 124 -2.27 9.37 -12.52
CA ARG A 124 -2.17 9.57 -13.97
C ARG A 124 -1.42 8.40 -14.60
N SER A 125 -1.65 8.13 -15.88
CA SER A 125 -0.92 7.09 -16.64
C SER A 125 -0.61 7.54 -18.07
N THR A 126 0.26 6.79 -18.75
CA THR A 126 0.64 7.03 -20.17
C THR A 126 -0.35 6.42 -21.16
N HIS A 127 -1.30 5.61 -20.71
CA HIS A 127 -2.40 5.05 -21.52
C HIS A 127 -1.97 4.16 -22.71
N GLU A 128 -0.91 3.34 -22.58
CA GLU A 128 -0.53 2.39 -23.61
C GLU A 128 -1.39 1.11 -23.56
N PHE A 129 -1.65 0.57 -22.35
CA PHE A 129 -2.59 -0.53 -22.12
C PHE A 129 -3.60 -0.23 -21.00
N ILE A 130 -3.36 0.82 -20.23
CA ILE A 130 -4.28 1.34 -19.22
C ILE A 130 -5.19 2.37 -19.87
N LYS A 131 -6.50 2.15 -19.83
CA LYS A 131 -7.51 3.08 -20.33
C LYS A 131 -7.73 4.23 -19.35
N ASP A 132 -7.94 3.89 -18.09
CA ASP A 132 -8.24 4.84 -17.00
C ASP A 132 -7.89 4.24 -15.64
N ILE A 133 -7.71 5.11 -14.63
CA ILE A 133 -7.50 4.72 -13.24
C ILE A 133 -8.44 5.52 -12.36
N THR A 134 -9.30 4.83 -11.62
CA THR A 134 -10.19 5.46 -10.63
C THR A 134 -9.68 5.23 -9.22
N ILE A 135 -9.56 6.31 -8.44
CA ILE A 135 -9.31 6.25 -7.00
C ILE A 135 -10.63 5.95 -6.31
N ILE A 136 -10.81 4.71 -5.83
CA ILE A 136 -12.02 4.31 -5.08
C ILE A 136 -11.85 4.56 -3.59
N ARG A 137 -10.59 4.64 -3.13
CA ARG A 137 -10.23 4.96 -1.76
C ARG A 137 -8.89 5.68 -1.72
N SER A 138 -8.89 6.90 -1.26
CA SER A 138 -7.67 7.72 -1.16
C SER A 138 -6.76 7.33 0.00
N SER A 139 -7.31 6.82 1.11
CA SER A 139 -6.55 6.45 2.30
C SER A 139 -5.79 5.15 2.11
N VAL A 140 -4.47 5.18 2.28
CA VAL A 140 -3.55 4.03 2.30
C VAL A 140 -3.05 3.86 3.73
N ASN A 141 -3.53 2.85 4.39
CA ASN A 141 -3.29 2.54 5.80
C ASN A 141 -3.18 1.01 6.00
N TYR A 142 -3.45 0.50 7.18
CA TYR A 142 -3.43 -0.95 7.46
C TYR A 142 -4.60 -1.73 6.84
N GLU A 143 -5.60 -1.06 6.30
CA GLU A 143 -6.74 -1.73 5.71
C GLU A 143 -6.37 -2.33 4.33
N LYS A 144 -6.62 -3.62 4.19
CA LYS A 144 -6.32 -4.40 2.97
C LYS A 144 -7.46 -4.31 1.96
N THR A 145 -7.85 -3.09 1.59
CA THR A 145 -8.92 -2.81 0.63
C THR A 145 -8.38 -2.08 -0.58
N ASP A 146 -9.01 -2.29 -1.74
CA ASP A 146 -8.55 -1.70 -2.99
C ASP A 146 -8.60 -0.15 -2.91
N ASN A 147 -7.52 0.48 -3.30
CA ASN A 147 -7.40 1.93 -3.45
C ASN A 147 -7.71 2.36 -4.89
N LEU A 148 -7.25 1.55 -5.86
CA LEU A 148 -7.31 1.86 -7.28
C LEU A 148 -8.06 0.79 -8.06
N GLN A 149 -8.93 1.21 -8.97
CA GLN A 149 -9.43 0.41 -10.07
C GLN A 149 -8.71 0.84 -11.36
N ILE A 150 -8.02 -0.11 -11.99
CA ILE A 150 -7.23 0.11 -13.21
C ILE A 150 -7.97 -0.52 -14.36
N TYR A 151 -8.54 0.30 -15.21
CA TYR A 151 -9.27 -0.13 -16.40
C TYR A 151 -8.32 -0.34 -17.56
N LEU A 152 -8.37 -1.52 -18.16
CA LEU A 152 -7.53 -1.89 -19.28
C LEU A 152 -8.20 -1.56 -20.61
N LEU A 153 -7.41 -1.18 -21.61
CA LEU A 153 -7.87 -1.06 -22.99
C LEU A 153 -8.42 -2.40 -23.50
N THR A 154 -9.40 -2.32 -24.37
CA THR A 154 -9.98 -3.46 -25.09
C THR A 154 -9.47 -3.48 -26.54
N ALA A 155 -9.65 -4.59 -27.24
CA ALA A 155 -9.26 -4.68 -28.67
C ALA A 155 -10.05 -3.72 -29.57
N SER A 156 -11.09 -3.07 -29.05
CA SER A 156 -11.94 -2.11 -29.76
C SER A 156 -11.64 -0.65 -29.41
N ASP A 157 -10.77 -0.39 -28.45
CA ASP A 157 -10.28 0.96 -28.12
C ASP A 157 -9.06 1.30 -28.98
#